data_0e2d6f9ad1b406ce638bb8639c73f468
#
_entry.id   0e2d6f9ad1b406ce638bb8639c73f468
#
_cell.length_a   1.000
_cell.length_b   1.000
_cell.length_c   1.000
_cell.angle_alpha   90.00
_cell.angle_beta   90.00
_cell.angle_gamma   90.00
#
_symmetry.space_group_name_H-M   'P 1'
#
loop_
_entity.id
_entity.type
_entity.pdbx_description
1 polymer ?
#
loop_
_entity_poly.entity_id
_entity_poly.type
_entity_poly.pdbx_seq_one_letter_code
_entity_poly.pdbx_strand_id
1 'polypeptide(L)'
;MFTDYYGLAFNPFDKQRVKEKDCFQSRDFKEMASRLSYVREVRGIGVFTAQPGMGKSLGLRCFAKGLNQNLNRMEYLCLSTVGIREFYHMLCGVLGIEPCGSKPVMFRAVQEQVYYLYHEKRRPLCLAVDECQYLSPSILNDLKLIMNHGYDSLNCFTLILCGESYFNRTLSKPVHEALRQRIVVHYDFQGLDDGEAAGYIRHKIQCAGGSVSILKEAALSAVQ
;
A
#
# COMPACT_ATOMS: atom_id res chain seq x y z
N MET A 1 -8.89 2.75 -34.87
CA MET A 1 -8.94 2.22 -33.49
C MET A 1 -10.20 2.71 -32.79
N PHE A 2 -10.70 2.04 -31.71
CA PHE A 2 -11.93 2.50 -31.05
C PHE A 2 -11.78 3.92 -30.43
N THR A 3 -10.57 4.30 -30.03
CA THR A 3 -10.25 5.65 -29.54
C THR A 3 -10.64 6.73 -30.55
N ASP A 4 -10.26 6.56 -31.81
CA ASP A 4 -10.52 7.54 -32.86
C ASP A 4 -12.03 7.62 -33.18
N TYR A 5 -12.71 6.48 -33.18
CA TYR A 5 -14.15 6.40 -33.40
C TYR A 5 -14.96 7.14 -32.31
N TYR A 6 -14.51 7.06 -31.04
CA TYR A 6 -15.19 7.71 -29.93
C TYR A 6 -14.57 9.06 -29.53
N GLY A 7 -13.60 9.58 -30.28
CA GLY A 7 -12.94 10.87 -29.99
C GLY A 7 -12.16 10.88 -28.70
N LEU A 8 -11.61 9.73 -28.31
CA LEU A 8 -10.82 9.58 -27.09
C LEU A 8 -9.33 9.87 -27.35
N ALA A 9 -8.71 10.69 -26.52
CA ALA A 9 -7.29 11.00 -26.62
C ALA A 9 -6.38 9.80 -26.34
N PHE A 10 -6.88 8.81 -25.57
CA PHE A 10 -6.18 7.56 -25.23
C PHE A 10 -7.18 6.50 -24.76
N ASN A 11 -6.70 5.27 -24.57
CA ASN A 11 -7.51 4.21 -23.95
C ASN A 11 -7.78 4.56 -22.46
N PRO A 12 -9.04 4.84 -22.06
CA PRO A 12 -9.39 5.25 -20.70
C PRO A 12 -9.04 4.21 -19.63
N PHE A 13 -8.91 2.94 -20.01
CA PHE A 13 -8.61 1.82 -19.09
C PHE A 13 -7.14 1.41 -19.10
N ASP A 14 -6.27 2.16 -19.81
CA ASP A 14 -4.83 1.91 -19.77
C ASP A 14 -4.25 2.28 -18.41
N LYS A 15 -3.67 1.26 -17.72
CA LYS A 15 -3.07 1.41 -16.39
C LYS A 15 -1.88 2.37 -16.36
N GLN A 16 -1.13 2.49 -17.47
CA GLN A 16 0.09 3.30 -17.55
C GLN A 16 -0.22 4.81 -17.58
N ARG A 17 -1.41 5.19 -18.01
CA ARG A 17 -1.81 6.59 -18.19
C ARG A 17 -2.63 7.19 -17.04
N VAL A 18 -2.84 6.42 -15.96
CA VAL A 18 -3.56 6.93 -14.80
C VAL A 18 -2.67 7.93 -14.04
N LYS A 19 -3.03 9.21 -14.13
CA LYS A 19 -2.44 10.25 -13.29
C LYS A 19 -3.14 10.26 -11.93
N GLU A 20 -2.40 10.51 -10.86
CA GLU A 20 -2.96 10.49 -9.50
C GLU A 20 -4.07 11.52 -9.29
N LYS A 21 -3.96 12.69 -9.93
CA LYS A 21 -4.99 13.73 -9.89
C LYS A 21 -6.30 13.32 -10.56
N ASP A 22 -6.24 12.33 -11.46
CA ASP A 22 -7.36 11.82 -12.22
C ASP A 22 -7.86 10.48 -11.67
N CYS A 23 -7.53 10.16 -10.40
CA CYS A 23 -8.01 8.96 -9.72
C CYS A 23 -9.47 9.11 -9.31
N PHE A 24 -10.27 8.11 -9.64
CA PHE A 24 -11.66 8.05 -9.19
C PHE A 24 -11.73 7.90 -7.68
N GLN A 25 -12.52 8.73 -7.04
CA GLN A 25 -12.66 8.84 -5.60
C GLN A 25 -13.74 7.88 -5.08
N SER A 26 -13.51 6.56 -5.24
CA SER A 26 -14.40 5.54 -4.67
C SER A 26 -14.38 5.59 -3.13
N ARG A 27 -15.36 4.94 -2.51
CA ARG A 27 -15.40 4.75 -1.06
C ARG A 27 -14.11 4.12 -0.54
N ASP A 28 -13.68 3.01 -1.13
CA ASP A 28 -12.47 2.30 -0.73
C ASP A 28 -11.21 3.17 -0.87
N PHE A 29 -11.13 3.97 -1.95
CA PHE A 29 -10.00 4.88 -2.15
C PHE A 29 -9.93 5.96 -1.05
N LYS A 30 -11.07 6.57 -0.71
CA LYS A 30 -11.16 7.59 0.35
C LYS A 30 -10.86 7.01 1.72
N GLU A 31 -11.43 5.83 2.02
CA GLU A 31 -11.19 5.11 3.27
C GLU A 31 -9.71 4.75 3.43
N MET A 32 -9.09 4.19 2.37
CA MET A 32 -7.67 3.88 2.39
C MET A 32 -6.82 5.12 2.64
N ALA A 33 -7.08 6.23 1.94
CA ALA A 33 -6.32 7.47 2.09
C ALA A 33 -6.41 8.04 3.51
N SER A 34 -7.60 8.07 4.09
CA SER A 34 -7.85 8.50 5.46
C SER A 34 -7.11 7.62 6.48
N ARG A 35 -7.26 6.31 6.34
CA ARG A 35 -6.65 5.33 7.24
C ARG A 35 -5.13 5.29 7.13
N LEU A 36 -4.56 5.43 5.94
CA LEU A 36 -3.10 5.57 5.75
C LEU A 36 -2.55 6.81 6.46
N SER A 37 -3.29 7.92 6.41
CA SER A 37 -2.92 9.16 7.11
C SER A 37 -2.90 8.93 8.63
N TYR A 38 -3.91 8.25 9.17
CA TYR A 38 -3.98 7.90 10.59
C TYR A 38 -2.84 6.95 11.02
N VAL A 39 -2.60 5.86 10.25
CA VAL A 39 -1.51 4.91 10.56
C VAL A 39 -0.16 5.61 10.60
N ARG A 40 0.08 6.54 9.67
CA ARG A 40 1.30 7.36 9.64
C ARG A 40 1.43 8.23 10.87
N GLU A 41 0.34 8.87 11.30
CA GLU A 41 0.34 9.77 12.46
C GLU A 41 0.70 9.01 13.74
N VAL A 42 0.08 7.87 13.98
CA VAL A 42 0.32 7.04 15.17
C VAL A 42 1.57 6.16 15.05
N ARG A 43 2.16 6.05 13.87
CA ARG A 43 3.31 5.18 13.57
C ARG A 43 3.09 3.72 13.98
N GLY A 44 1.92 3.21 13.63
CA GLY A 44 1.52 1.83 13.90
C GLY A 44 1.62 0.93 12.68
N ILE A 45 0.93 -0.21 12.75
CA ILE A 45 0.77 -1.15 11.64
C ILE A 45 -0.61 -0.96 11.03
N GLY A 46 -0.65 -0.71 9.71
CA GLY A 46 -1.88 -0.74 8.91
C GLY A 46 -1.91 -1.97 8.01
N VAL A 47 -3.02 -2.68 7.99
CA VAL A 47 -3.27 -3.81 7.10
C VAL A 47 -4.39 -3.45 6.14
N PHE A 48 -4.14 -3.60 4.85
CA PHE A 48 -5.08 -3.31 3.76
C PHE A 48 -5.19 -4.52 2.85
N THR A 49 -6.32 -5.18 2.88
CA THR A 49 -6.56 -6.40 2.10
C THR A 49 -7.65 -6.18 1.07
N ALA A 50 -7.48 -6.79 -0.11
CA ALA A 50 -8.45 -6.70 -1.21
C ALA A 50 -8.22 -7.79 -2.23
N GLN A 51 -9.22 -8.05 -3.06
CA GLN A 51 -9.04 -8.86 -4.26
C GLN A 51 -8.09 -8.17 -5.26
N PRO A 52 -7.45 -8.91 -6.17
CA PRO A 52 -6.67 -8.34 -7.26
C PRO A 52 -7.47 -7.30 -8.06
N GLY A 53 -6.82 -6.21 -8.44
CA GLY A 53 -7.45 -5.16 -9.26
C GLY A 53 -8.23 -4.08 -8.52
N MET A 54 -8.53 -4.23 -7.23
CA MET A 54 -9.31 -3.25 -6.43
C MET A 54 -8.60 -1.94 -6.11
N GLY A 55 -7.36 -1.71 -6.60
CA GLY A 55 -6.72 -0.40 -6.50
C GLY A 55 -5.79 -0.18 -5.30
N LYS A 56 -5.42 -1.21 -4.52
CA LYS A 56 -4.47 -1.11 -3.39
C LYS A 56 -3.19 -0.36 -3.73
N SER A 57 -2.47 -0.83 -4.76
CA SER A 57 -1.18 -0.23 -5.18
C SER A 57 -1.36 1.17 -5.75
N LEU A 58 -2.53 1.48 -6.36
CA LEU A 58 -2.89 2.83 -6.79
C LEU A 58 -3.06 3.75 -5.57
N GLY A 59 -3.79 3.31 -4.55
CA GLY A 59 -3.97 4.05 -3.30
C GLY A 59 -2.65 4.35 -2.61
N LEU A 60 -1.74 3.36 -2.52
CA LEU A 60 -0.38 3.55 -1.98
C LEU A 60 0.42 4.58 -2.78
N ARG A 61 0.37 4.52 -4.12
CA ARG A 61 1.06 5.47 -5.00
C ARG A 61 0.55 6.89 -4.82
N CYS A 62 -0.77 7.07 -4.75
CA CYS A 62 -1.39 8.37 -4.51
C CYS A 62 -1.01 8.92 -3.13
N PHE A 63 -1.04 8.08 -2.10
CA PHE A 63 -0.62 8.44 -0.76
C PHE A 63 0.85 8.87 -0.73
N ALA A 64 1.76 8.08 -1.32
CA ALA A 64 3.19 8.37 -1.37
C ALA A 64 3.48 9.73 -2.02
N LYS A 65 2.79 10.06 -3.12
CA LYS A 65 2.94 11.35 -3.81
C LYS A 65 2.35 12.53 -3.05
N GLY A 66 1.32 12.29 -2.25
CA GLY A 66 0.71 13.30 -1.37
C GLY A 66 1.54 13.62 -0.12
N LEU A 67 2.53 12.78 0.21
CA LEU A 67 3.37 12.99 1.37
C LEU A 67 4.41 14.10 1.14
N ASN A 68 4.59 14.94 2.16
CA ASN A 68 5.73 15.85 2.20
C ASN A 68 7.02 15.04 2.41
N GLN A 69 7.82 14.92 1.36
CA GLN A 69 9.05 14.14 1.35
C GLN A 69 10.14 14.70 2.30
N ASN A 70 10.03 15.95 2.71
CA ASN A 70 10.95 16.53 3.70
C ASN A 70 10.63 16.05 5.13
N LEU A 71 9.39 15.69 5.39
CA LEU A 71 8.90 15.28 6.71
C LEU A 71 8.73 13.77 6.85
N ASN A 72 8.66 13.04 5.73
CA ASN A 72 8.44 11.60 5.74
C ASN A 72 9.33 10.92 4.70
N ARG A 73 9.83 9.75 5.02
CA ARG A 73 10.48 8.87 4.05
C ARG A 73 9.56 7.70 3.76
N MET A 74 8.99 7.66 2.55
CA MET A 74 8.19 6.52 2.11
C MET A 74 9.01 5.60 1.25
N GLU A 75 9.02 4.33 1.63
CA GLU A 75 9.65 3.25 0.86
C GLU A 75 8.60 2.20 0.52
N TYR A 76 8.72 1.65 -0.69
CA TYR A 76 7.81 0.65 -1.21
C TYR A 76 8.57 -0.63 -1.51
N LEU A 77 8.09 -1.74 -0.97
CA LEU A 77 8.64 -3.06 -1.14
C LEU A 77 7.55 -3.98 -1.72
N CYS A 78 7.70 -4.34 -2.99
CA CYS A 78 6.85 -5.34 -3.62
C CYS A 78 7.50 -6.71 -3.46
N LEU A 79 6.79 -7.65 -2.86
CA LEU A 79 7.33 -8.96 -2.54
C LEU A 79 6.92 -10.02 -3.57
N SER A 80 7.83 -10.94 -3.79
CA SER A 80 7.54 -12.27 -4.29
C SER A 80 7.82 -13.29 -3.18
N THR A 81 7.74 -14.58 -3.49
CA THR A 81 8.16 -15.62 -2.54
C THR A 81 9.68 -15.55 -2.35
N VAL A 82 10.10 -14.99 -1.23
CA VAL A 82 11.52 -14.80 -0.90
C VAL A 82 11.83 -15.42 0.47
N GLY A 83 13.07 -15.90 0.64
CA GLY A 83 13.59 -16.32 1.92
C GLY A 83 13.85 -15.12 2.84
N ILE A 84 14.09 -15.42 4.13
CA ILE A 84 14.30 -14.37 5.13
C ILE A 84 15.55 -13.52 4.87
N ARG A 85 16.60 -14.14 4.32
CA ARG A 85 17.84 -13.43 4.00
C ARG A 85 17.66 -12.49 2.82
N GLU A 86 17.00 -12.94 1.78
CA GLU A 86 16.66 -12.15 0.60
C GLU A 86 15.76 -10.97 0.97
N PHE A 87 14.79 -11.19 1.85
CA PHE A 87 13.96 -10.11 2.40
C PHE A 87 14.81 -9.02 3.07
N TYR A 88 15.78 -9.39 3.91
CA TYR A 88 16.67 -8.41 4.52
C TYR A 88 17.58 -7.70 3.52
N HIS A 89 18.05 -8.38 2.48
CA HIS A 89 18.80 -7.75 1.39
C HIS A 89 17.96 -6.67 0.70
N MET A 90 16.69 -6.99 0.38
CA MET A 90 15.75 -6.02 -0.22
C MET A 90 15.47 -4.84 0.73
N LEU A 91 15.23 -5.13 2.01
CA LEU A 91 14.95 -4.11 3.02
C LEU A 91 16.16 -3.19 3.25
N CYS A 92 17.36 -3.72 3.32
CA CYS A 92 18.59 -2.93 3.37
C CYS A 92 18.71 -2.04 2.12
N GLY A 93 18.48 -2.59 0.93
CA GLY A 93 18.56 -1.85 -0.33
C GLY A 93 17.61 -0.65 -0.37
N VAL A 94 16.33 -0.80 0.00
CA VAL A 94 15.38 0.33 0.02
C VAL A 94 15.71 1.36 1.10
N LEU A 95 16.38 0.94 2.19
CA LEU A 95 16.83 1.85 3.24
C LEU A 95 18.15 2.55 2.92
N GLY A 96 18.84 2.14 1.86
CA GLY A 96 20.17 2.66 1.51
C GLY A 96 21.29 2.13 2.39
N ILE A 97 21.09 0.94 2.96
CA ILE A 97 22.08 0.20 3.76
C ILE A 97 22.75 -0.82 2.84
N GLU A 98 24.07 -0.91 2.87
CA GLU A 98 24.77 -1.97 2.17
C GLU A 98 24.48 -3.32 2.84
N PRO A 99 23.84 -4.28 2.15
CA PRO A 99 23.50 -5.56 2.76
C PRO A 99 24.77 -6.41 2.94
N CYS A 100 25.16 -6.59 4.16
CA CYS A 100 26.37 -7.36 4.49
C CYS A 100 26.15 -8.32 5.67
N GLY A 101 26.95 -9.39 5.68
CA GLY A 101 26.99 -10.32 6.79
C GLY A 101 25.78 -11.23 6.93
N SER A 102 25.43 -11.53 8.17
CA SER A 102 24.35 -12.43 8.53
C SER A 102 23.04 -11.67 8.81
N LYS A 103 21.91 -12.41 8.87
CA LYS A 103 20.61 -11.84 9.25
C LYS A 103 20.67 -10.97 10.52
N PRO A 104 21.31 -11.38 11.64
CA PRO A 104 21.39 -10.54 12.84
C PRO A 104 22.10 -9.20 12.62
N VAL A 105 23.11 -9.18 11.75
CA VAL A 105 23.84 -7.93 11.40
C VAL A 105 22.93 -7.00 10.62
N MET A 106 22.26 -7.52 9.58
CA MET A 106 21.30 -6.73 8.78
C MET A 106 20.10 -6.25 9.63
N PHE A 107 19.58 -7.11 10.51
CA PHE A 107 18.50 -6.75 11.43
C PHE A 107 18.88 -5.52 12.28
N ARG A 108 20.08 -5.56 12.90
CA ARG A 108 20.57 -4.44 13.71
C ARG A 108 20.76 -3.18 12.87
N ALA A 109 21.39 -3.30 11.71
CA ALA A 109 21.59 -2.16 10.81
C ALA A 109 20.25 -1.51 10.39
N VAL A 110 19.22 -2.31 10.11
CA VAL A 110 17.86 -1.82 9.81
C VAL A 110 17.28 -1.09 11.03
N GLN A 111 17.37 -1.66 12.24
CA GLN A 111 16.87 -0.99 13.45
C GLN A 111 17.58 0.35 13.70
N GLU A 112 18.90 0.39 13.59
CA GLU A 112 19.71 1.60 13.75
C GLU A 112 19.32 2.67 12.71
N GLN A 113 19.13 2.28 11.45
CA GLN A 113 18.73 3.19 10.40
C GLN A 113 17.31 3.75 10.60
N VAL A 114 16.35 2.91 11.03
CA VAL A 114 14.99 3.34 11.35
C VAL A 114 15.00 4.34 12.50
N TYR A 115 15.77 4.06 13.56
CA TYR A 115 15.91 4.97 14.69
C TYR A 115 16.57 6.29 14.28
N TYR A 116 17.64 6.24 13.47
CA TYR A 116 18.34 7.41 12.94
C TYR A 116 17.39 8.32 12.12
N LEU A 117 16.60 7.72 11.24
CA LEU A 117 15.61 8.48 10.45
C LEU A 117 14.58 9.18 11.33
N TYR A 118 14.13 8.51 12.37
CA TYR A 118 13.16 9.05 13.32
C TYR A 118 13.78 10.14 14.22
N HIS A 119 14.88 9.84 14.88
CA HIS A 119 15.44 10.67 15.94
C HIS A 119 16.29 11.83 15.41
N GLU A 120 17.25 11.51 14.52
CA GLU A 120 18.19 12.51 14.02
C GLU A 120 17.65 13.27 12.82
N LYS A 121 17.09 12.56 11.85
CA LYS A 121 16.59 13.20 10.62
C LYS A 121 15.21 13.81 10.78
N ARG A 122 14.49 13.50 11.85
CA ARG A 122 13.08 13.93 12.05
C ARG A 122 12.19 13.62 10.85
N ARG A 123 12.51 12.53 10.17
CA ARG A 123 11.89 12.06 8.95
C ARG A 123 11.56 10.57 9.07
N PRO A 124 10.54 10.21 9.88
CA PRO A 124 10.20 8.82 10.15
C PRO A 124 9.91 8.04 8.87
N LEU A 125 10.31 6.78 8.88
CA LEU A 125 10.07 5.84 7.79
C LEU A 125 8.59 5.47 7.74
N CYS A 126 8.03 5.44 6.53
CA CYS A 126 6.77 4.79 6.20
C CYS A 126 7.07 3.66 5.21
N LEU A 127 7.09 2.42 5.68
CA LEU A 127 7.40 1.24 4.87
C LEU A 127 6.10 0.60 4.41
N ALA A 128 5.85 0.61 3.11
CA ALA A 128 4.76 -0.12 2.50
C ALA A 128 5.27 -1.44 1.90
N VAL A 129 4.72 -2.54 2.35
CA VAL A 129 5.00 -3.89 1.85
C VAL A 129 3.76 -4.34 1.08
N ASP A 130 3.89 -4.45 -0.24
CA ASP A 130 2.83 -4.96 -1.11
C ASP A 130 2.99 -6.47 -1.34
N GLU A 131 1.91 -7.14 -1.69
CA GLU A 131 1.84 -8.60 -1.81
C GLU A 131 2.24 -9.33 -0.50
N CYS A 132 1.84 -8.76 0.64
CA CYS A 132 2.24 -9.23 1.98
C CYS A 132 1.79 -10.66 2.30
N GLN A 133 0.88 -11.25 1.53
CA GLN A 133 0.51 -12.66 1.65
C GLN A 133 1.68 -13.63 1.39
N TYR A 134 2.73 -13.17 0.71
CA TYR A 134 3.94 -13.97 0.49
C TYR A 134 4.94 -13.89 1.64
N LEU A 135 4.67 -13.07 2.68
CA LEU A 135 5.51 -13.00 3.86
C LEU A 135 5.44 -14.29 4.68
N SER A 136 6.60 -14.87 4.95
CA SER A 136 6.68 -15.98 5.89
C SER A 136 6.36 -15.54 7.33
N PRO A 137 5.90 -16.45 8.21
CA PRO A 137 5.68 -16.12 9.63
C PRO A 137 6.93 -15.55 10.32
N SER A 138 8.11 -16.00 9.93
CA SER A 138 9.38 -15.50 10.47
C SER A 138 9.62 -14.05 10.11
N ILE A 139 9.32 -13.65 8.86
CA ILE A 139 9.47 -12.25 8.41
C ILE A 139 8.45 -11.36 9.12
N LEU A 140 7.20 -11.81 9.27
CA LEU A 140 6.17 -11.07 10.01
C LEU A 140 6.56 -10.83 11.47
N ASN A 141 7.15 -11.83 12.12
CA ASN A 141 7.68 -11.67 13.48
C ASN A 141 8.86 -10.70 13.53
N ASP A 142 9.76 -10.75 12.56
CA ASP A 142 10.90 -9.85 12.50
C ASP A 142 10.45 -8.39 12.26
N LEU A 143 9.49 -8.14 11.37
CA LEU A 143 8.92 -6.81 11.15
C LEU A 143 8.35 -6.22 12.45
N LYS A 144 7.65 -7.03 13.24
CA LYS A 144 7.19 -6.63 14.57
C LYS A 144 8.36 -6.26 15.50
N LEU A 145 9.45 -7.04 15.47
CA LEU A 145 10.62 -6.81 16.32
C LEU A 145 11.42 -5.58 15.88
N ILE A 146 11.48 -5.29 14.59
CA ILE A 146 12.11 -4.05 14.07
C ILE A 146 11.40 -2.80 14.63
N MET A 147 10.10 -2.89 14.91
CA MET A 147 9.35 -1.78 15.52
C MET A 147 9.66 -1.58 17.00
N ASN A 148 10.33 -2.53 17.65
CA ASN A 148 10.61 -2.49 19.07
C ASN A 148 11.80 -1.57 19.38
N HIS A 149 11.51 -0.37 19.84
CA HIS A 149 12.50 0.58 20.34
C HIS A 149 12.14 1.03 21.76
N GLY A 150 13.17 1.37 22.55
CA GLY A 150 12.96 1.90 23.90
C GLY A 150 12.12 0.99 24.81
N TYR A 151 12.42 -0.31 24.86
CA TYR A 151 11.64 -1.30 25.61
C TYR A 151 10.16 -1.37 25.20
N ASP A 152 9.91 -1.28 23.90
CA ASP A 152 8.56 -1.29 23.29
C ASP A 152 7.68 -0.06 23.60
N SER A 153 8.29 1.03 24.02
CA SER A 153 7.60 2.28 24.34
C SER A 153 7.60 3.31 23.19
N LEU A 154 8.34 3.04 22.11
CA LEU A 154 8.58 4.00 21.04
C LEU A 154 8.32 3.42 19.66
N ASN A 155 7.36 4.00 18.95
CA ASN A 155 7.10 3.69 17.55
C ASN A 155 7.91 4.63 16.64
N CYS A 156 8.99 4.11 16.05
CA CYS A 156 9.89 4.90 15.19
C CYS A 156 9.47 4.95 13.73
N PHE A 157 8.61 4.05 13.28
CA PHE A 157 8.17 4.01 11.87
C PHE A 157 6.76 3.47 11.71
N THR A 158 6.22 3.68 10.52
CA THR A 158 4.92 3.17 10.07
C THR A 158 5.13 1.94 9.20
N LEU A 159 4.40 0.87 9.45
CA LEU A 159 4.37 -0.32 8.60
C LEU A 159 2.99 -0.44 7.95
N ILE A 160 2.97 -0.48 6.62
CA ILE A 160 1.76 -0.70 5.83
C ILE A 160 1.89 -2.05 5.14
N LEU A 161 0.98 -2.96 5.43
CA LEU A 161 0.90 -4.28 4.81
C LEU A 161 -0.28 -4.30 3.84
N CYS A 162 0.01 -4.42 2.55
CA CYS A 162 -1.00 -4.56 1.51
C CYS A 162 -0.95 -5.97 0.92
N GLY A 163 -2.10 -6.59 0.70
CA GLY A 163 -2.14 -7.94 0.15
C GLY A 163 -3.53 -8.40 -0.23
N GLU A 164 -3.63 -9.67 -0.59
CA GLU A 164 -4.91 -10.30 -0.89
C GLU A 164 -5.69 -10.65 0.38
N SER A 165 -7.02 -10.74 0.28
CA SER A 165 -7.92 -10.97 1.42
C SER A 165 -7.62 -12.27 2.18
N TYR A 166 -7.02 -13.27 1.53
CA TYR A 166 -6.64 -14.50 2.24
C TYR A 166 -5.50 -14.30 3.26
N PHE A 167 -4.75 -13.20 3.20
CA PHE A 167 -3.77 -12.84 4.22
C PHE A 167 -4.41 -12.71 5.61
N ASN A 168 -5.69 -12.35 5.67
CA ASN A 168 -6.46 -12.29 6.90
C ASN A 168 -6.48 -13.66 7.64
N ARG A 169 -6.54 -14.77 6.88
CA ARG A 169 -6.44 -16.12 7.45
C ARG A 169 -5.04 -16.41 8.02
N THR A 170 -4.00 -15.85 7.43
CA THR A 170 -2.64 -15.96 7.98
C THR A 170 -2.53 -15.18 9.27
N LEU A 171 -3.00 -13.94 9.29
CA LEU A 171 -2.98 -13.09 10.49
C LEU A 171 -3.81 -13.65 11.65
N SER A 172 -4.89 -14.38 11.38
CA SER A 172 -5.75 -14.95 12.43
C SER A 172 -5.11 -16.10 13.21
N LYS A 173 -4.00 -16.67 12.72
CA LYS A 173 -3.30 -17.76 13.41
C LYS A 173 -2.74 -17.28 14.76
N PRO A 174 -2.75 -18.14 15.81
CA PRO A 174 -2.25 -17.76 17.15
C PRO A 174 -0.82 -17.24 17.18
N VAL A 175 0.05 -17.74 16.29
CA VAL A 175 1.46 -17.30 16.18
C VAL A 175 1.60 -15.81 15.86
N HIS A 176 0.57 -15.17 15.30
CA HIS A 176 0.56 -13.74 14.94
C HIS A 176 -0.22 -12.86 15.93
N GLU A 177 -0.62 -13.38 17.08
CA GLU A 177 -1.39 -12.62 18.07
C GLU A 177 -0.67 -11.33 18.49
N ALA A 178 0.60 -11.40 18.84
CA ALA A 178 1.40 -10.23 19.22
C ALA A 178 1.59 -9.21 18.07
N LEU A 179 1.52 -9.66 16.80
CA LEU A 179 1.50 -8.74 15.66
C LEU A 179 0.13 -8.08 15.54
N ARG A 180 -0.97 -8.84 15.68
CA ARG A 180 -2.33 -8.30 15.62
C ARG A 180 -2.58 -7.21 16.65
N GLN A 181 -2.05 -7.35 17.86
CA GLN A 181 -2.18 -6.34 18.92
C GLN A 181 -1.54 -4.99 18.57
N ARG A 182 -0.62 -4.96 17.58
CA ARG A 182 0.03 -3.73 17.10
C ARG A 182 -0.63 -3.16 15.84
N ILE A 183 -1.60 -3.87 15.26
CA ILE A 183 -2.35 -3.39 14.11
C ILE A 183 -3.35 -2.34 14.59
N VAL A 184 -3.14 -1.10 14.20
CA VAL A 184 -4.01 0.03 14.55
C VAL A 184 -5.11 0.26 13.52
N VAL A 185 -4.89 -0.23 12.29
CA VAL A 185 -5.88 -0.19 11.20
C VAL A 185 -5.88 -1.52 10.48
N HIS A 186 -7.08 -2.08 10.31
CA HIS A 186 -7.32 -3.23 9.45
C HIS A 186 -8.50 -2.88 8.54
N TYR A 187 -8.26 -2.83 7.24
CA TYR A 187 -9.27 -2.49 6.26
C TYR A 187 -9.30 -3.50 5.12
N ASP A 188 -10.47 -4.06 4.89
CA ASP A 188 -10.74 -4.99 3.81
C ASP A 188 -11.60 -4.29 2.76
N PHE A 189 -11.08 -4.15 1.54
CA PHE A 189 -11.75 -3.45 0.46
C PHE A 189 -13.04 -4.18 0.08
N GLN A 190 -14.07 -3.43 -0.18
CA GLN A 190 -15.39 -3.94 -0.54
C GLN A 190 -15.62 -3.98 -2.06
N GLY A 191 -14.80 -3.24 -2.83
CA GLY A 191 -14.99 -3.05 -4.25
C GLY A 191 -15.92 -1.87 -4.56
N LEU A 192 -16.14 -1.66 -5.84
CA LEU A 192 -17.08 -0.64 -6.32
C LEU A 192 -18.50 -1.20 -6.21
N ASP A 193 -19.40 -0.45 -5.62
CA ASP A 193 -20.83 -0.73 -5.75
C ASP A 193 -21.34 -0.32 -7.13
N ASP A 194 -22.61 -0.65 -7.42
CA ASP A 194 -23.22 -0.44 -8.74
C ASP A 194 -23.16 1.04 -9.17
N GLY A 195 -23.42 1.95 -8.24
CA GLY A 195 -23.36 3.39 -8.48
C GLY A 195 -21.93 3.87 -8.72
N GLU A 196 -21.00 3.37 -7.94
CA GLU A 196 -19.57 3.66 -8.08
C GLU A 196 -18.98 3.08 -9.37
N ALA A 197 -19.40 1.87 -9.78
CA ALA A 197 -18.96 1.25 -11.04
C ALA A 197 -19.35 2.11 -12.25
N ALA A 198 -20.61 2.54 -12.33
CA ALA A 198 -21.08 3.45 -13.37
C ALA A 198 -20.34 4.79 -13.32
N GLY A 199 -20.16 5.36 -12.12
CA GLY A 199 -19.40 6.59 -11.90
C GLY A 199 -17.94 6.47 -12.34
N TYR A 200 -17.29 5.35 -12.04
CA TYR A 200 -15.91 5.05 -12.44
C TYR A 200 -15.76 5.02 -13.96
N ILE A 201 -16.65 4.34 -14.66
CA ILE A 201 -16.62 4.25 -16.14
C ILE A 201 -16.79 5.64 -16.76
N ARG A 202 -17.79 6.42 -16.29
CA ARG A 202 -17.99 7.80 -16.75
C ARG A 202 -16.77 8.68 -16.51
N HIS A 203 -16.22 8.63 -15.33
CA HIS A 203 -15.00 9.37 -14.95
C HIS A 203 -13.82 9.02 -15.86
N LYS A 204 -13.60 7.74 -16.15
CA LYS A 204 -12.50 7.28 -17.01
C LYS A 204 -12.63 7.79 -18.45
N ILE A 205 -13.85 7.81 -18.99
CA ILE A 205 -14.12 8.35 -20.33
C ILE A 205 -13.89 9.87 -20.36
N GLN A 206 -14.35 10.60 -19.35
CA GLN A 206 -14.11 12.04 -19.23
C GLN A 206 -12.62 12.36 -19.15
N CYS A 207 -11.84 11.61 -18.37
CA CYS A 207 -10.39 11.77 -18.28
C CYS A 207 -9.68 11.55 -19.62
N ALA A 208 -10.25 10.71 -20.49
CA ALA A 208 -9.76 10.49 -21.85
C ALA A 208 -10.27 11.52 -22.87
N GLY A 209 -10.99 12.56 -22.44
CA GLY A 209 -11.55 13.61 -23.30
C GLY A 209 -12.85 13.22 -24.02
N GLY A 210 -13.42 12.05 -23.69
CA GLY A 210 -14.66 11.58 -24.29
C GLY A 210 -15.91 12.19 -23.66
N SER A 211 -17.01 12.22 -24.44
CA SER A 211 -18.33 12.57 -23.92
C SER A 211 -18.96 11.38 -23.19
N VAL A 212 -19.61 11.64 -22.05
CA VAL A 212 -20.38 10.63 -21.32
C VAL A 212 -21.54 10.07 -22.16
N SER A 213 -22.03 10.82 -23.14
CA SER A 213 -23.09 10.38 -24.06
C SER A 213 -22.73 9.16 -24.93
N ILE A 214 -21.46 8.78 -24.98
CA ILE A 214 -21.00 7.55 -25.65
C ILE A 214 -21.59 6.30 -24.99
N LEU A 215 -21.89 6.37 -23.69
CA LEU A 215 -22.42 5.26 -22.90
C LEU A 215 -23.95 5.30 -22.88
N LYS A 216 -24.57 4.22 -23.35
CA LYS A 216 -26.00 3.99 -23.12
C LYS A 216 -26.22 3.51 -21.71
N GLU A 217 -27.32 3.93 -21.06
CA GLU A 217 -27.65 3.46 -19.67
C GLU A 217 -27.72 1.93 -19.58
N ALA A 218 -28.27 1.26 -20.62
CA ALA A 218 -28.30 -0.20 -20.68
C ALA A 218 -26.90 -0.85 -20.67
N ALA A 219 -25.87 -0.19 -21.22
CA ALA A 219 -24.49 -0.71 -21.19
C ALA A 219 -23.85 -0.51 -19.81
N LEU A 220 -24.21 0.54 -19.09
CA LEU A 220 -23.77 0.75 -17.70
C LEU A 220 -24.40 -0.26 -16.75
N SER A 221 -25.68 -0.57 -16.94
CA SER A 221 -26.39 -1.58 -16.15
C SER A 221 -25.90 -3.01 -16.40
N ALA A 222 -25.27 -3.29 -17.54
CA ALA A 222 -24.73 -4.62 -17.89
C ALA A 222 -23.35 -4.90 -17.26
N VAL A 223 -22.71 -3.90 -16.63
CA VAL A 223 -21.41 -4.02 -15.95
C VAL A 223 -21.59 -4.23 -14.43
N GLN A 224 -22.82 -4.23 -13.98
CA GLN A 224 -23.25 -4.49 -12.59
C GLN A 224 -23.33 -6.02 -12.29
#